data_c59297d2b07d31ee9e9f1974dea785a6
#
_entry.id   c59297d2b07d31ee9e9f1974dea785a6
#
_cell.length_a   1.000
_cell.length_b   1.000
_cell.length_c   1.000
_cell.angle_alpha   90.00
_cell.angle_beta   90.00
_cell.angle_gamma   90.00
#
_symmetry.space_group_name_H-M   'P 1'
#
loop_
_entity.id
_entity.type
_entity.pdbx_description
1 polymer ?
#
loop_
_entity_poly.entity_id
_entity_poly.type
_entity_poly.pdbx_seq_one_letter_code
_entity_poly.pdbx_strand_id
1 'polypeptide(L)'
;VRFVRDESPPIGLSFWRTLAAFIIMLPFCLRAIILQWDLVRQHWKLLALLSFLLWVGGNALLFVSLQYTIAINAAVINSVEPLFIVAFAWLLFRDEFTWLQGLGLALSLSGVLVLIAAGSVERLLALDLNRGDLIVTGAYIAWGLYAVLLRKLPRTLDYRVTVAAILGFGTLFLLPIYLI
;
A
#
# COMPACT_ATOMS: atom_id res chain seq x y z
N VAL A 1 6.93 10.19 -13.10
CA VAL A 1 5.70 10.64 -12.40
C VAL A 1 5.52 12.16 -12.55
N ARG A 2 6.59 12.95 -12.55
CA ARG A 2 6.51 14.42 -12.66
C ARG A 2 5.91 14.91 -14.01
N PHE A 3 6.17 14.21 -15.11
CA PHE A 3 5.68 14.55 -16.45
C PHE A 3 4.18 14.25 -16.69
N VAL A 4 3.56 13.43 -15.84
CA VAL A 4 2.14 13.02 -15.98
C VAL A 4 1.24 13.78 -15.02
N ARG A 5 1.83 14.63 -14.16
CA ARG A 5 1.11 15.32 -13.07
C ARG A 5 0.07 16.32 -13.58
N ASP A 6 0.36 16.97 -14.72
CA ASP A 6 -0.47 18.05 -15.27
C ASP A 6 -1.51 17.58 -16.32
N GLU A 7 -1.36 16.31 -16.82
CA GLU A 7 -2.20 15.80 -17.91
C GLU A 7 -3.18 14.69 -17.52
N SER A 8 -2.99 14.05 -16.35
CA SER A 8 -3.84 12.91 -15.94
C SER A 8 -4.23 13.00 -14.47
N PRO A 9 -5.54 12.86 -14.15
CA PRO A 9 -5.97 12.79 -12.75
C PRO A 9 -5.31 11.58 -12.09
N PRO A 10 -4.76 11.74 -10.86
CA PRO A 10 -3.97 10.71 -10.18
C PRO A 10 -4.74 9.41 -9.95
N ILE A 11 -6.04 9.51 -9.79
CA ILE A 11 -6.96 8.37 -9.64
C ILE A 11 -7.10 7.61 -10.96
N GLY A 12 -7.15 8.31 -12.10
CA GLY A 12 -7.20 7.71 -13.43
C GLY A 12 -5.98 6.82 -13.70
N LEU A 13 -4.79 7.30 -13.36
CA LEU A 13 -3.56 6.51 -13.50
C LEU A 13 -3.60 5.23 -12.63
N SER A 14 -4.09 5.35 -11.40
CA SER A 14 -4.24 4.20 -10.50
C SER A 14 -5.24 3.18 -11.05
N PHE A 15 -6.38 3.63 -11.55
CA PHE A 15 -7.41 2.77 -12.14
C PHE A 15 -6.90 2.02 -13.37
N TRP A 16 -6.37 2.72 -14.38
CA TRP A 16 -5.92 2.10 -15.63
C TRP A 16 -4.76 1.12 -15.41
N ARG A 17 -3.84 1.44 -14.51
CA ARG A 17 -2.75 0.54 -14.12
C ARG A 17 -3.28 -0.75 -13.49
N THR A 18 -4.25 -0.65 -12.58
CA THR A 18 -4.84 -1.79 -11.90
C THR A 18 -5.66 -2.65 -12.86
N LEU A 19 -6.46 -2.01 -13.72
CA LEU A 19 -7.25 -2.68 -14.74
C LEU A 19 -6.35 -3.43 -15.75
N ALA A 20 -5.30 -2.79 -16.24
CA ALA A 20 -4.35 -3.43 -17.15
C ALA A 20 -3.67 -4.64 -16.50
N ALA A 21 -3.22 -4.49 -15.25
CA ALA A 21 -2.65 -5.60 -14.49
C ALA A 21 -3.65 -6.76 -14.30
N PHE A 22 -4.91 -6.45 -14.01
CA PHE A 22 -5.97 -7.45 -13.88
C PHE A 22 -6.21 -8.20 -15.20
N ILE A 23 -6.37 -7.48 -16.32
CA ILE A 23 -6.61 -8.08 -17.64
C ILE A 23 -5.44 -9.00 -18.05
N ILE A 24 -4.20 -8.55 -17.84
CA ILE A 24 -3.00 -9.32 -18.19
C ILE A 24 -2.88 -10.57 -17.29
N MET A 25 -3.17 -10.45 -16.00
CA MET A 25 -3.06 -11.55 -15.04
C MET A 25 -4.20 -12.57 -15.15
N LEU A 26 -5.39 -12.13 -15.57
CA LEU A 26 -6.59 -12.96 -15.58
C LEU A 26 -6.42 -14.30 -16.30
N PRO A 27 -5.89 -14.40 -17.55
CA PRO A 27 -5.73 -15.66 -18.24
C PRO A 27 -4.83 -16.64 -17.50
N PHE A 28 -3.82 -16.18 -16.80
CA PHE A 28 -2.89 -17.02 -16.03
C PHE A 28 -3.51 -17.52 -14.72
N CYS A 29 -4.49 -16.80 -14.18
CA CYS A 29 -5.14 -17.11 -12.91
C CYS A 29 -6.49 -17.80 -13.07
N LEU A 30 -7.10 -17.79 -14.26
CA LEU A 30 -8.48 -18.24 -14.50
C LEU A 30 -8.71 -19.69 -14.05
N ARG A 31 -7.79 -20.60 -14.41
CA ARG A 31 -7.90 -22.02 -14.01
C ARG A 31 -7.84 -22.17 -12.48
N ALA A 32 -6.93 -21.46 -11.82
CA ALA A 32 -6.79 -21.51 -10.36
C ALA A 32 -8.03 -20.91 -9.66
N ILE A 33 -8.58 -19.81 -10.19
CA ILE A 33 -9.81 -19.19 -9.67
C ILE A 33 -11.00 -20.15 -9.76
N ILE A 34 -11.18 -20.82 -10.90
CA ILE A 34 -12.28 -21.78 -11.08
C ILE A 34 -12.15 -22.95 -10.10
N LEU A 35 -10.92 -23.49 -9.94
CA LEU A 35 -10.66 -24.60 -9.04
C LEU A 35 -10.85 -24.25 -7.55
N GLN A 36 -10.62 -23.00 -7.19
CA GLN A 36 -10.69 -22.52 -5.79
C GLN A 36 -11.84 -21.53 -5.56
N TRP A 37 -12.86 -21.54 -6.42
CA TRP A 37 -13.98 -20.60 -6.33
C TRP A 37 -14.68 -20.60 -4.96
N ASP A 38 -14.84 -21.77 -4.35
CA ASP A 38 -15.45 -21.90 -3.03
C ASP A 38 -14.64 -21.19 -1.94
N LEU A 39 -13.29 -21.28 -2.00
CA LEU A 39 -12.42 -20.55 -1.07
C LEU A 39 -12.49 -19.04 -1.29
N VAL A 40 -12.55 -18.59 -2.53
CA VAL A 40 -12.74 -17.17 -2.85
C VAL A 40 -14.07 -16.67 -2.28
N ARG A 41 -15.14 -17.42 -2.51
CA ARG A 41 -16.48 -17.11 -2.02
C ARG A 41 -16.57 -17.12 -0.48
N GLN A 42 -15.82 -18.00 0.18
CA GLN A 42 -15.77 -18.05 1.64
C GLN A 42 -15.03 -16.85 2.23
N HIS A 43 -13.95 -16.38 1.56
CA HIS A 43 -13.07 -15.33 2.06
C HIS A 43 -13.23 -13.98 1.33
N TRP A 44 -14.32 -13.81 0.54
CA TRP A 44 -14.49 -12.62 -0.30
C TRP A 44 -14.43 -11.29 0.47
N LYS A 45 -14.98 -11.26 1.70
CA LYS A 45 -14.96 -10.06 2.56
C LYS A 45 -13.53 -9.64 2.92
N LEU A 46 -12.67 -10.62 3.25
CA LEU A 46 -11.27 -10.36 3.57
C LEU A 46 -10.51 -9.94 2.31
N LEU A 47 -10.74 -10.61 1.16
CA LEU A 47 -10.12 -10.25 -0.12
C LEU A 47 -10.54 -8.84 -0.57
N ALA A 48 -11.81 -8.48 -0.41
CA ALA A 48 -12.30 -7.14 -0.70
C ALA A 48 -11.68 -6.10 0.22
N LEU A 49 -11.60 -6.37 1.54
CA LEU A 49 -10.94 -5.48 2.49
C LEU A 49 -9.45 -5.28 2.15
N LEU A 50 -8.75 -6.36 1.86
CA LEU A 50 -7.34 -6.30 1.45
C LEU A 50 -7.16 -5.48 0.18
N SER A 51 -8.04 -5.66 -0.78
CA SER A 51 -8.03 -4.88 -2.01
C SER A 51 -8.31 -3.40 -1.78
N PHE A 52 -9.29 -3.08 -0.93
CA PHE A 52 -9.59 -1.70 -0.56
C PHE A 52 -8.40 -1.03 0.12
N LEU A 53 -7.78 -1.70 1.09
CA LEU A 53 -6.60 -1.18 1.79
C LEU A 53 -5.42 -0.96 0.84
N LEU A 54 -5.17 -1.89 -0.10
CA LEU A 54 -4.06 -1.80 -1.03
C LEU A 54 -4.28 -0.70 -2.08
N TRP A 55 -5.44 -0.69 -2.72
CA TRP A 55 -5.66 0.14 -3.91
C TRP A 55 -6.27 1.50 -3.59
N VAL A 56 -7.27 1.57 -2.72
CA VAL A 56 -7.89 2.83 -2.33
C VAL A 56 -7.12 3.46 -1.17
N GLY A 57 -6.96 2.73 -0.06
CA GLY A 57 -6.28 3.22 1.13
C GLY A 57 -4.79 3.51 0.92
N GLY A 58 -4.10 2.67 0.15
CA GLY A 58 -2.67 2.85 -0.13
C GLY A 58 -2.42 3.65 -1.41
N ASN A 59 -2.64 3.02 -2.56
CA ASN A 59 -2.23 3.59 -3.85
C ASN A 59 -2.96 4.89 -4.21
N ALA A 60 -4.30 4.95 -4.11
CA ALA A 60 -5.04 6.16 -4.49
C ALA A 60 -4.72 7.33 -3.53
N LEU A 61 -4.69 7.08 -2.22
CA LEU A 61 -4.32 8.12 -1.25
C LEU A 61 -2.88 8.62 -1.45
N LEU A 62 -1.93 7.72 -1.78
CA LEU A 62 -0.58 8.14 -2.10
C LEU A 62 -0.55 9.09 -3.31
N PHE A 63 -1.25 8.75 -4.40
CA PHE A 63 -1.28 9.63 -5.57
C PHE A 63 -1.95 10.97 -5.28
N VAL A 64 -3.02 10.98 -4.47
CA VAL A 64 -3.67 12.23 -4.02
C VAL A 64 -2.71 13.04 -3.14
N SER A 65 -2.00 12.41 -2.21
CA SER A 65 -1.09 13.09 -1.31
C SER A 65 0.05 13.80 -2.05
N LEU A 66 0.55 13.21 -3.15
CA LEU A 66 1.62 13.80 -3.96
C LEU A 66 1.23 15.11 -4.67
N GLN A 67 -0.06 15.48 -4.66
CA GLN A 67 -0.49 16.80 -5.11
C GLN A 67 -0.22 17.88 -4.05
N TYR A 68 -0.16 17.50 -2.78
CA TYR A 68 -0.06 18.40 -1.63
C TYR A 68 1.28 18.30 -0.90
N THR A 69 2.06 17.24 -1.15
CA THR A 69 3.39 17.05 -0.54
C THR A 69 4.47 16.79 -1.59
N ILE A 70 5.71 16.97 -1.18
CA ILE A 70 6.87 16.66 -2.02
C ILE A 70 7.31 15.21 -1.85
N ALA A 71 7.88 14.64 -2.92
CA ALA A 71 8.29 13.24 -2.93
C ALA A 71 9.30 12.88 -1.81
N ILE A 72 10.08 13.84 -1.33
CA ILE A 72 11.03 13.65 -0.23
C ILE A 72 10.29 13.37 1.08
N ASN A 73 9.28 14.17 1.42
CA ASN A 73 8.47 13.96 2.64
C ASN A 73 7.77 12.59 2.59
N ALA A 74 7.18 12.24 1.44
CA ALA A 74 6.57 10.93 1.25
C ALA A 74 7.58 9.78 1.45
N ALA A 75 8.82 9.93 0.99
CA ALA A 75 9.87 8.93 1.18
C ALA A 75 10.31 8.79 2.66
N VAL A 76 10.35 9.91 3.40
CA VAL A 76 10.60 9.88 4.85
C VAL A 76 9.52 9.11 5.57
N ILE A 77 8.26 9.43 5.29
CA ILE A 77 7.11 8.80 5.93
C ILE A 77 7.04 7.31 5.54
N ASN A 78 7.41 6.95 4.31
CA ASN A 78 7.53 5.55 3.88
C ASN A 78 8.48 4.74 4.77
N SER A 79 9.57 5.33 5.22
CA SER A 79 10.52 4.63 6.09
C SER A 79 9.94 4.26 7.47
N VAL A 80 8.81 4.85 7.83
CA VAL A 80 8.06 4.54 9.06
C VAL A 80 7.05 3.40 8.85
N GLU A 81 6.76 3.00 7.60
CA GLU A 81 5.80 1.92 7.29
C GLU A 81 6.08 0.61 8.05
N PRO A 82 7.34 0.13 8.20
CA PRO A 82 7.61 -1.07 8.99
C PRO A 82 7.17 -0.98 10.45
N LEU A 83 7.16 0.23 11.02
CA LEU A 83 6.65 0.46 12.37
C LEU A 83 5.15 0.20 12.45
N PHE A 84 4.37 0.64 11.46
CA PHE A 84 2.95 0.34 11.38
C PHE A 84 2.69 -1.16 11.23
N ILE A 85 3.48 -1.86 10.41
CA ILE A 85 3.39 -3.33 10.24
C ILE A 85 3.61 -4.03 11.59
N VAL A 86 4.67 -3.68 12.31
CA VAL A 86 4.98 -4.26 13.63
C VAL A 86 3.88 -3.95 14.65
N ALA A 87 3.40 -2.71 14.70
CA ALA A 87 2.33 -2.30 15.61
C ALA A 87 1.03 -3.09 15.34
N PHE A 88 0.63 -3.25 14.07
CA PHE A 88 -0.54 -4.05 13.72
C PHE A 88 -0.34 -5.55 13.93
N ALA A 89 0.86 -6.08 13.71
CA ALA A 89 1.19 -7.47 13.99
C ALA A 89 1.06 -7.77 15.49
N TRP A 90 1.58 -6.88 16.34
CA TRP A 90 1.40 -6.98 17.78
C TRP A 90 -0.06 -6.85 18.20
N LEU A 91 -0.79 -5.87 17.67
CA LEU A 91 -2.18 -5.61 18.03
C LEU A 91 -3.14 -6.75 17.62
N LEU A 92 -2.96 -7.30 16.40
CA LEU A 92 -3.88 -8.27 15.82
C LEU A 92 -3.50 -9.72 16.08
N PHE A 93 -2.20 -10.01 16.19
CA PHE A 93 -1.66 -11.37 16.32
C PHE A 93 -0.89 -11.59 17.63
N ARG A 94 -0.68 -10.53 18.43
CA ARG A 94 0.16 -10.59 19.63
C ARG A 94 1.59 -11.04 19.34
N ASP A 95 2.11 -10.75 18.15
CA ASP A 95 3.49 -11.05 17.79
C ASP A 95 4.44 -10.29 18.71
N GLU A 96 5.45 -10.97 19.21
CA GLU A 96 6.47 -10.35 20.06
C GLU A 96 7.41 -9.50 19.20
N PHE A 97 7.69 -8.28 19.67
CA PHE A 97 8.66 -7.39 19.04
C PHE A 97 10.09 -7.80 19.49
N THR A 98 10.90 -8.24 18.55
CA THR A 98 12.25 -8.67 18.83
C THR A 98 13.23 -7.48 18.83
N TRP A 99 14.27 -7.57 19.65
CA TRP A 99 15.36 -6.60 19.67
C TRP A 99 16.01 -6.36 18.29
N LEU A 100 16.19 -7.44 17.51
CA LEU A 100 16.73 -7.36 16.14
C LEU A 100 15.83 -6.56 15.20
N GLN A 101 14.52 -6.68 15.31
CA GLN A 101 13.56 -5.86 14.56
C GLN A 101 13.68 -4.38 14.95
N GLY A 102 13.87 -4.10 16.26
CA GLY A 102 14.12 -2.75 16.74
C GLY A 102 15.40 -2.14 16.18
N LEU A 103 16.50 -2.89 16.18
CA LEU A 103 17.74 -2.45 15.56
C LEU A 103 17.59 -2.21 14.05
N GLY A 104 16.96 -3.13 13.32
CA GLY A 104 16.71 -2.98 11.89
C GLY A 104 15.90 -1.73 11.57
N LEU A 105 14.85 -1.46 12.35
CA LEU A 105 14.03 -0.26 12.23
C LEU A 105 14.83 1.01 12.50
N ALA A 106 15.61 1.03 13.58
CA ALA A 106 16.46 2.18 13.93
C ALA A 106 17.50 2.47 12.84
N LEU A 107 18.15 1.44 12.30
CA LEU A 107 19.10 1.57 11.19
C LEU A 107 18.41 2.07 9.91
N SER A 108 17.23 1.58 9.59
CA SER A 108 16.46 2.03 8.43
C SER A 108 16.10 3.52 8.54
N LEU A 109 15.54 3.93 9.68
CA LEU A 109 15.19 5.32 9.94
C LEU A 109 16.41 6.24 9.90
N SER A 110 17.52 5.85 10.55
CA SER A 110 18.75 6.63 10.54
C SER A 110 19.33 6.76 9.13
N GLY A 111 19.33 5.69 8.34
CA GLY A 111 19.77 5.71 6.95
C GLY A 111 18.98 6.69 6.09
N VAL A 112 17.65 6.71 6.23
CA VAL A 112 16.79 7.67 5.51
C VAL A 112 17.06 9.10 5.96
N LEU A 113 17.20 9.34 7.26
CA LEU A 113 17.54 10.67 7.79
C LEU A 113 18.87 11.18 7.25
N VAL A 114 19.90 10.35 7.21
CA VAL A 114 21.22 10.70 6.63
C VAL A 114 21.09 11.03 5.14
N LEU A 115 20.32 10.24 4.39
CA LEU A 115 20.10 10.45 2.96
C LEU A 115 19.40 11.77 2.68
N ILE A 116 18.40 12.15 3.49
CA ILE A 116 17.65 13.40 3.35
C ILE A 116 18.49 14.59 3.78
N ALA A 117 19.25 14.44 4.88
CA ALA A 117 20.17 15.47 5.33
C ALA A 117 21.18 15.85 4.24
N ALA A 118 21.59 14.88 3.41
CA ALA A 118 22.61 15.09 2.37
C ALA A 118 23.80 15.94 2.87
N GLY A 119 24.19 15.71 4.14
CA GLY A 119 25.26 16.42 4.83
C GLY A 119 24.88 17.77 5.48
N SER A 120 23.60 18.17 5.48
CA SER A 120 23.13 19.42 6.13
C SER A 120 21.93 19.14 7.04
N VAL A 121 22.10 19.41 8.33
CA VAL A 121 21.02 19.33 9.34
C VAL A 121 19.91 20.34 9.05
N GLU A 122 20.24 21.49 8.43
CA GLU A 122 19.25 22.49 8.04
C GLU A 122 18.20 21.97 7.10
N ARG A 123 18.54 21.02 6.21
CA ARG A 123 17.57 20.36 5.32
C ARG A 123 16.58 19.48 6.06
N LEU A 124 17.00 18.85 7.15
CA LEU A 124 16.09 18.08 8.02
C LEU A 124 15.14 19.01 8.79
N LEU A 125 15.64 20.15 9.25
CA LEU A 125 14.84 21.14 9.96
C LEU A 125 13.89 21.92 9.04
N ALA A 126 14.21 21.98 7.75
CA ALA A 126 13.37 22.61 6.71
C ALA A 126 12.25 21.69 6.18
N LEU A 127 12.03 20.52 6.79
CA LEU A 127 10.89 19.67 6.46
C LEU A 127 9.61 20.29 6.98
N ASP A 128 8.91 21.02 6.13
CA ASP A 128 7.58 21.54 6.44
C ASP A 128 6.52 20.43 6.27
N LEU A 129 5.98 19.98 7.40
CA LEU A 129 4.86 19.04 7.40
C LEU A 129 3.59 19.74 6.93
N ASN A 130 2.94 19.14 5.95
CA ASN A 130 1.74 19.69 5.32
C ASN A 130 0.59 18.70 5.31
N ARG A 131 -0.58 19.13 4.80
CA ARG A 131 -1.77 18.25 4.71
C ARG A 131 -1.52 17.00 3.88
N GLY A 132 -0.66 17.06 2.87
CA GLY A 132 -0.28 15.91 2.06
C GLY A 132 0.46 14.85 2.86
N ASP A 133 1.24 15.26 3.87
CA ASP A 133 1.98 14.34 4.74
C ASP A 133 1.05 13.53 5.64
N LEU A 134 -0.08 14.11 6.07
CA LEU A 134 -1.12 13.38 6.80
C LEU A 134 -1.81 12.34 5.89
N ILE A 135 -2.10 12.72 4.64
CA ILE A 135 -2.73 11.81 3.68
C ILE A 135 -1.80 10.64 3.35
N VAL A 136 -0.50 10.92 3.11
CA VAL A 136 0.47 9.86 2.82
C VAL A 136 0.71 8.95 4.02
N THR A 137 0.67 9.49 5.24
CA THR A 137 0.73 8.68 6.46
C THR A 137 -0.45 7.71 6.53
N GLY A 138 -1.66 8.17 6.21
CA GLY A 138 -2.84 7.33 6.07
C GLY A 138 -2.67 6.21 5.04
N ALA A 139 -2.01 6.49 3.92
CA ALA A 139 -1.70 5.49 2.91
C ALA A 139 -0.76 4.39 3.44
N TYR A 140 0.31 4.75 4.15
CA TYR A 140 1.22 3.77 4.73
C TYR A 140 0.62 2.98 5.89
N ILE A 141 -0.26 3.61 6.68
CA ILE A 141 -1.07 2.89 7.67
C ILE A 141 -1.94 1.82 6.98
N ALA A 142 -2.61 2.16 5.88
CA ALA A 142 -3.43 1.22 5.12
C ALA A 142 -2.59 0.07 4.53
N TRP A 143 -1.40 0.36 3.99
CA TRP A 143 -0.48 -0.68 3.50
C TRP A 143 0.05 -1.57 4.62
N GLY A 144 0.43 -1.00 5.76
CA GLY A 144 0.85 -1.77 6.92
C GLY A 144 -0.25 -2.71 7.42
N LEU A 145 -1.49 -2.23 7.49
CA LEU A 145 -2.65 -3.05 7.85
C LEU A 145 -2.93 -4.14 6.80
N TYR A 146 -2.84 -3.81 5.51
CA TYR A 146 -2.94 -4.78 4.42
C TYR A 146 -1.90 -5.90 4.57
N ALA A 147 -0.64 -5.56 4.78
CA ALA A 147 0.45 -6.54 4.91
C ALA A 147 0.20 -7.53 6.07
N VAL A 148 -0.29 -7.03 7.19
CA VAL A 148 -0.58 -7.86 8.36
C VAL A 148 -1.84 -8.70 8.16
N LEU A 149 -2.93 -8.13 7.62
CA LEU A 149 -4.18 -8.86 7.37
C LEU A 149 -4.06 -9.92 6.30
N LEU A 150 -3.11 -9.80 5.36
CA LEU A 150 -2.82 -10.81 4.36
C LEU A 150 -2.51 -12.18 5.00
N ARG A 151 -1.93 -12.19 6.21
CA ARG A 151 -1.64 -13.41 7.00
C ARG A 151 -2.91 -14.16 7.46
N LYS A 152 -4.09 -13.50 7.44
CA LYS A 152 -5.38 -14.15 7.77
C LYS A 152 -5.95 -15.01 6.64
N LEU A 153 -5.41 -14.89 5.43
CA LEU A 153 -5.82 -15.76 4.34
C LEU A 153 -5.33 -17.20 4.58
N PRO A 154 -6.15 -18.21 4.23
CA PRO A 154 -5.74 -19.61 4.38
C PRO A 154 -4.55 -19.91 3.49
N ARG A 155 -3.58 -20.66 4.01
CA ARG A 155 -2.37 -21.08 3.26
C ARG A 155 -2.69 -21.98 2.07
N THR A 156 -3.89 -22.56 2.04
CA THR A 156 -4.41 -23.39 0.93
C THR A 156 -4.88 -22.57 -0.26
N LEU A 157 -5.10 -21.26 -0.09
CA LEU A 157 -5.47 -20.37 -1.16
C LEU A 157 -4.27 -20.06 -2.04
N ASP A 158 -4.34 -20.40 -3.32
CA ASP A 158 -3.26 -20.16 -4.28
C ASP A 158 -2.99 -18.64 -4.36
N TYR A 159 -1.71 -18.28 -4.34
CA TYR A 159 -1.26 -16.90 -4.49
C TYR A 159 -1.81 -16.22 -5.76
N ARG A 160 -1.91 -16.97 -6.87
CA ARG A 160 -2.48 -16.46 -8.13
C ARG A 160 -3.94 -16.04 -7.95
N VAL A 161 -4.72 -16.81 -7.21
CA VAL A 161 -6.12 -16.51 -6.91
C VAL A 161 -6.22 -15.28 -6.04
N THR A 162 -5.36 -15.16 -5.02
CA THR A 162 -5.29 -14.00 -4.14
C THR A 162 -4.97 -12.73 -4.93
N VAL A 163 -3.95 -12.75 -5.78
CA VAL A 163 -3.55 -11.59 -6.60
C VAL A 163 -4.67 -11.19 -7.55
N ALA A 164 -5.27 -12.14 -8.27
CA ALA A 164 -6.34 -11.86 -9.21
C ALA A 164 -7.59 -11.29 -8.51
N ALA A 165 -7.96 -11.83 -7.35
CA ALA A 165 -9.09 -11.33 -6.57
C ALA A 165 -8.83 -9.90 -6.06
N ILE A 166 -7.64 -9.62 -5.54
CA ILE A 166 -7.25 -8.29 -5.07
C ILE A 166 -7.23 -7.27 -6.24
N LEU A 167 -6.73 -7.64 -7.41
CA LEU A 167 -6.76 -6.80 -8.60
C LEU A 167 -8.20 -6.56 -9.09
N GLY A 168 -9.04 -7.60 -9.13
CA GLY A 168 -10.43 -7.50 -9.55
C GLY A 168 -11.26 -6.60 -8.64
N PHE A 169 -11.21 -6.81 -7.32
CA PHE A 169 -11.86 -5.92 -6.36
C PHE A 169 -11.28 -4.51 -6.40
N GLY A 170 -9.95 -4.37 -6.59
CA GLY A 170 -9.29 -3.07 -6.71
C GLY A 170 -9.80 -2.26 -7.89
N THR A 171 -9.93 -2.91 -9.04
CA THR A 171 -10.53 -2.27 -10.23
C THR A 171 -11.97 -1.86 -9.95
N LEU A 172 -12.76 -2.73 -9.29
CA LEU A 172 -14.14 -2.44 -8.95
C LEU A 172 -14.28 -1.25 -7.99
N PHE A 173 -13.41 -1.13 -6.99
CA PHE A 173 -13.43 -0.02 -6.03
C PHE A 173 -12.92 1.30 -6.62
N LEU A 174 -11.93 1.24 -7.52
CA LEU A 174 -11.39 2.43 -8.17
C LEU A 174 -12.31 2.98 -9.27
N LEU A 175 -13.15 2.13 -9.87
CA LEU A 175 -14.06 2.53 -10.95
C LEU A 175 -14.99 3.70 -10.56
N PRO A 176 -15.77 3.66 -9.46
CA PRO A 176 -16.64 4.77 -9.09
C PRO A 176 -15.86 6.04 -8.76
N ILE A 177 -14.65 5.91 -8.18
CA ILE A 177 -13.81 7.06 -7.85
C ILE A 177 -13.22 7.70 -9.13
N TYR A 178 -13.00 6.90 -10.17
CA TYR A 178 -12.52 7.36 -11.47
C TYR A 178 -13.62 8.08 -12.26
N LEU A 179 -14.90 7.71 -12.08
CA LEU A 179 -16.04 8.28 -12.82
C LEU A 179 -16.55 9.59 -12.23
N ILE A 180 -16.13 9.99 -11.03
CA ILE A 180 -16.47 11.25 -10.36
C ILE A 180 -15.44 12.31 -10.70
#